data_92bc0c7ac5401a94666a198c28457853
#
_entry.id   92bc0c7ac5401a94666a198c28457853
#
_cell.length_a   1.000
_cell.length_b   1.000
_cell.length_c   1.000
_cell.angle_alpha   90.00
_cell.angle_beta   90.00
_cell.angle_gamma   90.00
#
_symmetry.space_group_name_H-M   'P 1'
#
loop_
_entity.id
_entity.type
_entity.pdbx_description
1 polymer ?
#
loop_
_entity_poly.entity_id
_entity_poly.type
_entity_poly.pdbx_seq_one_letter_code
_entity_poly.pdbx_strand_id
1 'polypeptide(L)'
;MAKDKTVYYLGYGSNMSVDYLIDRRKVRPIESERALLDDYKLIMNMEGPNFLEPSFANIKKEKGFHVEGVLHKISETDLQKIVNTEGENYQLTNLLVRTGKSRRKACTLIYITEEPKDIPPSRRYMKILVNAAKKSNLSYGYIRNLEKRPFVYYPFLSEIMSLRVYFWVWLRT
;
A
#
# COMPACT_ATOMS: atom_id res chain seq x y z
N MET A 1 -9.09 -9.50 -30.69
CA MET A 1 -8.85 -8.65 -29.49
C MET A 1 -7.41 -8.87 -29.03
N ALA A 2 -6.58 -7.84 -29.04
CA ALA A 2 -5.22 -7.94 -28.48
C ALA A 2 -5.32 -8.28 -27.00
N LYS A 3 -4.62 -9.34 -26.56
CA LYS A 3 -4.57 -9.73 -25.16
C LYS A 3 -3.87 -8.61 -24.39
N ASP A 4 -4.55 -7.99 -23.40
CA ASP A 4 -3.97 -6.93 -22.59
C ASP A 4 -2.69 -7.46 -21.93
N LYS A 5 -1.61 -6.71 -22.07
CA LYS A 5 -0.30 -7.11 -21.54
C LYS A 5 -0.33 -7.07 -20.03
N THR A 6 0.31 -8.03 -19.38
CA THR A 6 0.31 -8.13 -17.92
C THR A 6 1.64 -7.70 -17.32
N VAL A 7 1.57 -7.08 -16.14
CA VAL A 7 2.70 -6.61 -15.35
C VAL A 7 2.60 -7.11 -13.92
N TYR A 8 3.72 -7.13 -13.21
CA TYR A 8 3.76 -7.38 -11.79
C TYR A 8 3.85 -6.07 -11.02
N TYR A 9 2.91 -5.85 -10.10
CA TYR A 9 2.83 -4.69 -9.23
C TYR A 9 3.00 -5.10 -7.78
N LEU A 10 3.93 -4.49 -7.06
CA LEU A 10 4.14 -4.71 -5.63
C LEU A 10 3.33 -3.71 -4.81
N GLY A 11 2.31 -4.20 -4.10
CA GLY A 11 1.61 -3.47 -3.05
C GLY A 11 2.31 -3.66 -1.70
N TYR A 12 2.70 -2.58 -1.04
CA TYR A 12 3.31 -2.60 0.30
C TYR A 12 2.51 -1.77 1.34
N GLY A 13 1.54 -1.00 0.89
CA GLY A 13 0.59 -0.20 1.67
C GLY A 13 -0.82 -0.81 1.64
N SER A 14 -1.85 0.04 1.55
CA SER A 14 -3.25 -0.41 1.41
C SER A 14 -3.48 -1.31 0.19
N ASN A 15 -2.69 -1.11 -0.87
CA ASN A 15 -2.73 -1.91 -2.09
C ASN A 15 -2.20 -3.36 -1.92
N MET A 16 -1.74 -3.76 -0.73
CA MET A 16 -1.55 -5.18 -0.40
C MET A 16 -2.88 -5.96 -0.43
N SER A 17 -3.98 -5.30 -0.10
CA SER A 17 -5.29 -5.94 -0.01
C SER A 17 -5.94 -6.07 -1.39
N VAL A 18 -6.27 -7.30 -1.79
CA VAL A 18 -7.03 -7.57 -3.01
C VAL A 18 -8.43 -6.93 -2.92
N ASP A 19 -9.09 -7.00 -1.76
CA ASP A 19 -10.39 -6.35 -1.54
C ASP A 19 -10.29 -4.83 -1.77
N TYR A 20 -9.22 -4.20 -1.24
CA TYR A 20 -9.00 -2.76 -1.44
C TYR A 20 -8.77 -2.40 -2.92
N LEU A 21 -7.99 -3.20 -3.64
CA LEU A 21 -7.78 -3.02 -5.08
C LEU A 21 -9.09 -3.10 -5.86
N ILE A 22 -9.93 -4.10 -5.56
CA ILE A 22 -11.23 -4.27 -6.22
C ILE A 22 -12.17 -3.12 -5.89
N ASP A 23 -12.35 -2.82 -4.59
CA ASP A 23 -13.36 -1.89 -4.13
C ASP A 23 -13.00 -0.42 -4.40
N ARG A 24 -11.74 -0.06 -4.20
CA ARG A 24 -11.27 1.33 -4.26
C ARG A 24 -10.58 1.70 -5.55
N ARG A 25 -9.81 0.77 -6.15
CA ARG A 25 -9.05 1.03 -7.38
C ARG A 25 -9.74 0.48 -8.63
N LYS A 26 -10.81 -0.32 -8.46
CA LYS A 26 -11.48 -1.02 -9.56
C LYS A 26 -10.52 -1.89 -10.38
N VAL A 27 -9.56 -2.49 -9.67
CA VAL A 27 -8.51 -3.37 -10.19
C VAL A 27 -8.73 -4.77 -9.65
N ARG A 28 -8.79 -5.74 -10.54
CA ARG A 28 -8.93 -7.16 -10.18
C ARG A 28 -7.65 -7.91 -10.54
N PRO A 29 -6.78 -8.22 -9.58
CA PRO A 29 -5.58 -9.01 -9.84
C PRO A 29 -5.90 -10.38 -10.41
N ILE A 30 -5.09 -10.82 -11.37
CA ILE A 30 -5.15 -12.16 -11.96
C ILE A 30 -4.57 -13.18 -10.98
N GLU A 31 -3.45 -12.82 -10.34
CA GLU A 31 -2.73 -13.59 -9.35
C GLU A 31 -2.21 -12.66 -8.26
N SER A 32 -2.08 -13.17 -7.04
CA SER A 32 -1.50 -12.42 -5.91
C SER A 32 -0.71 -13.36 -5.03
N GLU A 33 0.54 -13.03 -4.74
CA GLU A 33 1.42 -13.81 -3.89
C GLU A 33 2.23 -12.92 -2.95
N ARG A 34 2.67 -13.48 -1.83
CA ARG A 34 3.59 -12.79 -0.92
C ARG A 34 4.92 -12.52 -1.60
N ALA A 35 5.46 -11.32 -1.43
CA ALA A 35 6.76 -10.92 -1.94
C ALA A 35 7.58 -10.16 -0.91
N LEU A 36 8.89 -10.13 -1.12
CA LEU A 36 9.86 -9.48 -0.29
C LEU A 36 10.73 -8.57 -1.15
N LEU A 37 10.89 -7.32 -0.71
CA LEU A 37 11.76 -6.34 -1.32
C LEU A 37 12.94 -6.09 -0.39
N ASP A 38 14.12 -6.56 -0.79
CA ASP A 38 15.36 -6.43 -0.03
C ASP A 38 15.93 -4.99 -0.16
N ASP A 39 16.66 -4.54 0.86
CA ASP A 39 17.31 -3.23 0.94
C ASP A 39 16.37 -2.03 0.87
N TYR A 40 15.13 -2.21 1.36
CA TYR A 40 14.13 -1.16 1.53
C TYR A 40 13.51 -1.21 2.92
N LYS A 41 13.13 -0.05 3.42
CA LYS A 41 12.44 0.13 4.71
C LYS A 41 11.08 0.77 4.51
N LEU A 42 10.08 0.23 5.19
CA LEU A 42 8.74 0.84 5.26
C LEU A 42 8.79 2.05 6.18
N ILE A 43 8.32 3.18 5.67
CA ILE A 43 8.18 4.45 6.39
C ILE A 43 6.78 5.01 6.19
N MET A 44 6.36 5.92 7.07
CA MET A 44 5.07 6.62 6.98
C MET A 44 5.34 8.11 6.76
N ASN A 45 5.55 8.49 5.51
CA ASN A 45 5.94 9.86 5.18
C ASN A 45 5.20 10.45 3.96
N MET A 46 4.31 9.69 3.35
CA MET A 46 3.36 10.27 2.39
C MET A 46 2.33 11.06 3.18
N GLU A 47 2.30 12.36 2.98
CA GLU A 47 1.42 13.26 3.71
C GLU A 47 -0.05 12.94 3.45
N GLY A 48 -0.81 12.83 4.52
CA GLY A 48 -2.24 12.65 4.47
C GLY A 48 -3.00 13.97 4.35
N PRO A 49 -4.31 13.92 4.05
CA PRO A 49 -5.11 15.10 3.76
C PRO A 49 -5.38 16.00 4.98
N ASN A 50 -5.14 15.50 6.19
CA ASN A 50 -5.44 16.23 7.43
C ASN A 50 -4.82 15.55 8.66
N PHE A 51 -4.96 16.18 9.85
CA PHE A 51 -4.42 15.66 11.11
C PHE A 51 -5.02 14.32 11.56
N LEU A 52 -6.18 13.93 11.07
CA LEU A 52 -6.81 12.62 11.37
C LEU A 52 -6.25 11.47 10.52
N GLU A 53 -5.72 11.79 9.34
CA GLU A 53 -5.00 10.90 8.45
C GLU A 53 -3.66 11.55 8.09
N PRO A 54 -2.73 11.65 9.06
CA PRO A 54 -1.54 12.49 8.89
C PRO A 54 -0.52 11.91 7.93
N SER A 55 -0.49 10.58 7.76
CA SER A 55 0.47 9.95 6.86
C SER A 55 0.02 8.60 6.35
N PHE A 56 0.64 8.19 5.23
CA PHE A 56 0.45 6.88 4.61
C PHE A 56 1.80 6.21 4.35
N ALA A 57 1.74 4.90 4.02
CA ALA A 57 2.91 4.08 3.77
C ALA A 57 3.67 4.51 2.53
N ASN A 58 4.97 4.55 2.68
CA ASN A 58 5.96 4.69 1.63
C ASN A 58 7.14 3.76 1.91
N ILE A 59 8.03 3.60 0.94
CA ILE A 59 9.27 2.85 1.10
C ILE A 59 10.47 3.71 0.72
N LYS A 60 11.56 3.57 1.46
CA LYS A 60 12.85 4.17 1.10
C LYS A 60 13.92 3.11 0.98
N LYS A 61 14.90 3.34 0.12
CA LYS A 61 16.06 2.46 0.01
C LYS A 61 16.90 2.57 1.27
N GLU A 62 17.14 1.43 1.94
CA GLU A 62 17.93 1.36 3.18
C GLU A 62 18.52 -0.05 3.30
N LYS A 63 19.83 -0.15 3.11
CA LYS A 63 20.56 -1.43 3.09
C LYS A 63 20.37 -2.21 4.40
N GLY A 64 20.17 -3.52 4.27
CA GLY A 64 19.97 -4.43 5.41
C GLY A 64 18.55 -4.49 5.95
N PHE A 65 17.64 -3.66 5.45
CA PHE A 65 16.20 -3.76 5.74
C PHE A 65 15.46 -4.52 4.65
N HIS A 66 14.24 -4.92 4.93
CA HIS A 66 13.36 -5.48 3.91
C HIS A 66 11.90 -5.04 4.15
N VAL A 67 11.14 -4.99 3.06
CA VAL A 67 9.71 -4.75 3.08
C VAL A 67 9.00 -6.00 2.57
N GLU A 68 8.05 -6.50 3.33
CA GLU A 68 7.12 -7.51 2.85
C GLU A 68 5.90 -6.84 2.24
N GLY A 69 5.39 -7.43 1.15
CA GLY A 69 4.23 -6.94 0.46
C GLY A 69 3.54 -8.05 -0.33
N VAL A 70 2.61 -7.65 -1.19
CA VAL A 70 1.90 -8.55 -2.08
C VAL A 70 2.22 -8.20 -3.52
N LEU A 71 2.72 -9.18 -4.26
CA LEU A 71 2.96 -9.08 -5.69
C LEU A 71 1.69 -9.46 -6.44
N HIS A 72 1.11 -8.51 -7.13
CA HIS A 72 -0.08 -8.69 -7.94
C HIS A 72 0.29 -8.77 -9.40
N LYS A 73 -0.21 -9.77 -10.12
CA LYS A 73 -0.21 -9.79 -11.58
C LYS A 73 -1.48 -9.12 -12.06
N ILE A 74 -1.33 -8.00 -12.75
CA ILE A 74 -2.44 -7.16 -13.23
C ILE A 74 -2.25 -6.83 -14.71
N SER A 75 -3.29 -6.31 -15.37
CA SER A 75 -3.16 -5.77 -16.71
C SER A 75 -2.45 -4.41 -16.70
N GLU A 76 -1.85 -4.00 -17.82
CA GLU A 76 -1.28 -2.65 -17.97
C GLU A 76 -2.37 -1.57 -17.79
N THR A 77 -3.58 -1.83 -18.27
CA THR A 77 -4.74 -0.95 -18.06
C THR A 77 -5.07 -0.79 -16.57
N ASP A 78 -5.02 -1.86 -15.78
CA ASP A 78 -5.24 -1.80 -14.34
C ASP A 78 -4.11 -1.09 -13.60
N LEU A 79 -2.85 -1.24 -14.05
CA LEU A 79 -1.74 -0.46 -13.51
C LEU A 79 -1.98 1.05 -13.68
N GLN A 80 -2.47 1.49 -14.85
CA GLN A 80 -2.79 2.90 -15.08
C GLN A 80 -3.88 3.42 -14.13
N LYS A 81 -4.89 2.61 -13.82
CA LYS A 81 -5.91 2.99 -12.81
C LYS A 81 -5.27 3.24 -11.43
N ILE A 82 -4.33 2.37 -11.01
CA ILE A 82 -3.61 2.58 -9.74
C ILE A 82 -2.80 3.89 -9.81
N VAL A 83 -2.00 4.09 -10.85
CA VAL A 83 -1.16 5.29 -11.02
C VAL A 83 -2.02 6.56 -10.97
N ASN A 84 -3.12 6.60 -11.72
CA ASN A 84 -3.98 7.78 -11.81
C ASN A 84 -4.69 8.14 -10.49
N THR A 85 -4.76 7.19 -9.55
CA THR A 85 -5.44 7.41 -8.25
C THR A 85 -4.49 7.80 -7.11
N GLU A 86 -3.17 7.76 -7.30
CA GLU A 86 -2.20 8.02 -6.23
C GLU A 86 -1.65 9.45 -6.21
N GLY A 87 -1.85 10.24 -7.28
CA GLY A 87 -1.43 11.64 -7.35
C GLY A 87 -0.03 11.86 -7.94
N GLU A 88 0.34 13.12 -8.14
CA GLU A 88 1.52 13.54 -8.92
C GLU A 88 2.86 13.28 -8.24
N ASN A 89 2.89 13.16 -6.91
CA ASN A 89 4.13 12.99 -6.15
C ASN A 89 4.61 11.54 -6.06
N TYR A 90 3.96 10.62 -6.78
CA TYR A 90 4.38 9.24 -6.86
C TYR A 90 5.15 8.94 -8.13
N GLN A 91 6.27 8.24 -7.98
CA GLN A 91 7.05 7.72 -9.09
C GLN A 91 6.84 6.22 -9.24
N LEU A 92 6.44 5.78 -10.44
CA LEU A 92 6.41 4.37 -10.79
C LEU A 92 7.86 3.86 -10.97
N THR A 93 8.28 2.97 -10.09
CA THR A 93 9.67 2.48 -10.01
C THR A 93 9.71 0.98 -10.27
N ASN A 94 10.63 0.56 -11.15
CA ASN A 94 10.89 -0.85 -11.40
C ASN A 94 11.85 -1.42 -10.35
N LEU A 95 11.50 -2.57 -9.79
CA LEU A 95 12.21 -3.23 -8.70
C LEU A 95 12.37 -4.72 -8.99
N LEU A 96 13.31 -5.35 -8.30
CA LEU A 96 13.48 -6.79 -8.27
C LEU A 96 12.97 -7.30 -6.91
N VAL A 97 11.89 -8.06 -6.91
CA VAL A 97 11.27 -8.62 -5.71
C VAL A 97 11.51 -10.12 -5.63
N ARG A 98 11.55 -10.65 -4.42
CA ARG A 98 11.71 -12.07 -4.15
C ARG A 98 10.35 -12.70 -3.79
N THR A 99 9.98 -13.78 -4.51
CA THR A 99 8.79 -14.59 -4.24
C THR A 99 9.22 -16.04 -4.06
N GLY A 100 9.04 -16.60 -2.86
CA GLY A 100 9.59 -17.93 -2.56
C GLY A 100 11.09 -18.00 -2.84
N LYS A 101 11.50 -18.90 -3.78
CA LYS A 101 12.91 -19.07 -4.20
C LYS A 101 13.27 -18.28 -5.47
N SER A 102 12.34 -17.58 -6.09
CA SER A 102 12.55 -16.87 -7.35
C SER A 102 12.63 -15.35 -7.17
N ARG A 103 13.18 -14.66 -8.16
CA ARG A 103 13.16 -13.20 -8.27
C ARG A 103 12.36 -12.79 -9.48
N ARG A 104 11.54 -11.73 -9.33
CA ARG A 104 10.71 -11.20 -10.40
C ARG A 104 10.90 -9.70 -10.55
N LYS A 105 10.92 -9.22 -11.78
CA LYS A 105 10.80 -7.79 -12.07
C LYS A 105 9.36 -7.37 -11.77
N ALA A 106 9.20 -6.32 -10.99
CA ALA A 106 7.92 -5.73 -10.63
C ALA A 106 8.03 -4.21 -10.65
N CYS A 107 6.90 -3.53 -10.73
CA CYS A 107 6.83 -2.09 -10.48
C CYS A 107 6.12 -1.81 -9.15
N THR A 108 6.39 -0.65 -8.59
CA THR A 108 5.66 -0.11 -7.44
C THR A 108 5.66 1.41 -7.47
N LEU A 109 4.77 2.02 -6.72
CA LEU A 109 4.71 3.46 -6.55
C LEU A 109 5.49 3.87 -5.31
N ILE A 110 6.43 4.80 -5.46
CA ILE A 110 7.23 5.37 -4.37
C ILE A 110 6.92 6.86 -4.30
N TYR A 111 6.50 7.34 -3.13
CA TYR A 111 6.29 8.76 -2.88
C TYR A 111 7.63 9.48 -2.77
N ILE A 112 7.82 10.52 -3.58
CA ILE A 112 9.05 11.31 -3.63
C ILE A 112 8.89 12.53 -2.73
N THR A 113 9.81 12.68 -1.77
CA THR A 113 9.88 13.82 -0.85
C THR A 113 11.32 14.11 -0.49
N GLU A 114 11.63 15.39 -0.29
CA GLU A 114 12.95 15.86 0.14
C GLU A 114 13.24 15.55 1.62
N GLU A 115 12.20 15.54 2.46
CA GLU A 115 12.32 15.28 3.90
C GLU A 115 11.51 14.04 4.32
N PRO A 116 12.12 12.85 4.32
CA PRO A 116 11.43 11.63 4.71
C PRO A 116 11.29 11.52 6.24
N LYS A 117 10.45 12.34 6.86
CA LYS A 117 10.08 12.20 8.28
C LYS A 117 9.08 11.05 8.43
N ASP A 118 9.36 10.09 9.32
CA ASP A 118 8.41 9.01 9.65
C ASP A 118 7.33 9.59 10.60
N ILE A 119 6.16 9.87 10.06
CA ILE A 119 5.03 10.50 10.78
C ILE A 119 4.05 9.40 11.21
N PRO A 120 3.65 9.32 12.49
CA PRO A 120 2.68 8.31 12.93
C PRO A 120 1.37 8.41 12.12
N PRO A 121 0.95 7.33 11.44
CA PRO A 121 -0.30 7.30 10.68
C PRO A 121 -1.52 7.20 11.61
N SER A 122 -2.72 7.26 11.04
CA SER A 122 -3.94 7.04 11.81
C SER A 122 -4.08 5.58 12.26
N ARG A 123 -4.77 5.35 13.39
CA ARG A 123 -5.17 4.01 13.85
C ARG A 123 -5.97 3.26 12.76
N ARG A 124 -6.84 3.97 12.05
CA ARG A 124 -7.65 3.41 10.95
C ARG A 124 -6.75 2.85 9.84
N TYR A 125 -5.78 3.64 9.39
CA TYR A 125 -4.87 3.23 8.33
C TYR A 125 -4.00 2.05 8.76
N MET A 126 -3.46 2.07 10.00
CA MET A 126 -2.71 0.93 10.54
C MET A 126 -3.54 -0.36 10.60
N LYS A 127 -4.83 -0.29 10.97
CA LYS A 127 -5.72 -1.45 10.89
C LYS A 127 -5.84 -2.00 9.46
N ILE A 128 -5.91 -1.13 8.45
CA ILE A 128 -5.94 -1.56 7.02
C ILE A 128 -4.66 -2.33 6.69
N LEU A 129 -3.48 -1.79 7.02
CA LEU A 129 -2.20 -2.44 6.74
C LEU A 129 -2.05 -3.79 7.45
N VAL A 130 -2.34 -3.84 8.75
CA VAL A 130 -2.25 -5.06 9.56
C VAL A 130 -3.21 -6.14 9.04
N ASN A 131 -4.45 -5.77 8.72
CA ASN A 131 -5.43 -6.71 8.18
C ASN A 131 -5.02 -7.23 6.80
N ALA A 132 -4.52 -6.35 5.92
CA ALA A 132 -4.00 -6.76 4.61
C ALA A 132 -2.81 -7.72 4.75
N ALA A 133 -1.86 -7.41 5.64
CA ALA A 133 -0.70 -8.27 5.92
C ALA A 133 -1.12 -9.65 6.44
N LYS A 134 -2.09 -9.71 7.37
CA LYS A 134 -2.65 -10.98 7.89
C LYS A 134 -3.34 -11.79 6.81
N LYS A 135 -4.24 -11.17 6.03
CA LYS A 135 -4.96 -11.84 4.93
C LYS A 135 -4.03 -12.37 3.85
N SER A 136 -2.91 -11.71 3.63
CA SER A 136 -1.89 -12.10 2.62
C SER A 136 -0.81 -13.03 3.18
N ASN A 137 -0.97 -13.52 4.41
CA ASN A 137 -0.04 -14.43 5.07
C ASN A 137 1.41 -13.93 5.08
N LEU A 138 1.63 -12.63 5.34
CA LEU A 138 2.97 -12.10 5.55
C LEU A 138 3.60 -12.70 6.82
N SER A 139 4.92 -12.57 7.00
CA SER A 139 5.59 -13.20 8.14
C SER A 139 5.04 -12.67 9.48
N TYR A 140 5.00 -13.55 10.47
CA TYR A 140 4.57 -13.18 11.83
C TYR A 140 5.40 -12.02 12.37
N GLY A 141 6.72 -12.02 12.16
CA GLY A 141 7.60 -10.94 12.59
C GLY A 141 7.25 -9.59 11.95
N TYR A 142 6.96 -9.58 10.65
CA TYR A 142 6.56 -8.37 9.93
C TYR A 142 5.20 -7.84 10.41
N ILE A 143 4.21 -8.72 10.57
CA ILE A 143 2.89 -8.37 11.12
C ILE A 143 3.03 -7.76 12.52
N ARG A 144 3.82 -8.38 13.41
CA ARG A 144 4.06 -7.86 14.76
C ARG A 144 4.77 -6.50 14.75
N ASN A 145 5.67 -6.26 13.81
CA ASN A 145 6.31 -4.95 13.64
C ASN A 145 5.29 -3.88 13.19
N LEU A 146 4.36 -4.22 12.29
CA LEU A 146 3.27 -3.32 11.92
C LEU A 146 2.34 -3.02 13.10
N GLU A 147 1.96 -4.04 13.90
CA GLU A 147 1.10 -3.89 15.08
C GLU A 147 1.70 -3.00 16.17
N LYS A 148 3.03 -3.02 16.33
CA LYS A 148 3.76 -2.22 17.31
C LYS A 148 4.04 -0.79 16.86
N ARG A 149 3.76 -0.46 15.59
CA ARG A 149 4.06 0.85 15.05
C ARG A 149 3.21 1.93 15.72
N PRO A 150 3.78 3.07 16.14
CA PRO A 150 3.01 4.17 16.70
C PRO A 150 1.98 4.68 15.70
N PHE A 151 0.82 5.10 16.21
CA PHE A 151 -0.25 5.70 15.43
C PHE A 151 -0.94 6.81 16.23
N VAL A 152 -1.61 7.73 15.53
CA VAL A 152 -2.49 8.71 16.15
C VAL A 152 -3.93 8.20 16.20
N TYR A 153 -4.62 8.52 17.29
CA TYR A 153 -6.03 8.19 17.48
C TYR A 153 -6.74 9.32 18.24
N TYR A 154 -7.76 9.85 17.61
CA TYR A 154 -8.65 10.84 18.20
C TYR A 154 -10.01 10.18 18.44
N PRO A 155 -10.32 9.81 19.71
CA PRO A 155 -11.63 9.28 20.06
C PRO A 155 -12.75 10.23 19.58
N PHE A 156 -13.87 9.71 19.15
CA PHE A 156 -15.03 10.41 18.58
C PHE A 156 -14.81 11.03 17.19
N LEU A 157 -13.74 11.80 16.97
CA LEU A 157 -13.49 12.45 15.66
C LEU A 157 -13.16 11.44 14.57
N SER A 158 -12.32 10.45 14.88
CA SER A 158 -11.95 9.40 13.92
C SER A 158 -13.14 8.51 13.54
N GLU A 159 -14.13 8.35 14.42
CA GLU A 159 -15.32 7.53 14.16
C GLU A 159 -16.40 8.31 13.41
N ILE A 160 -16.63 9.57 13.76
CA ILE A 160 -17.57 10.45 13.04
C ILE A 160 -17.12 10.69 11.60
N MET A 161 -15.81 10.86 11.35
CA MET A 161 -15.31 11.05 9.97
C MET A 161 -15.30 9.74 9.16
N SER A 162 -15.14 8.60 9.80
CA SER A 162 -15.32 7.32 9.10
C SER A 162 -16.75 7.16 8.57
N LEU A 163 -17.75 7.58 9.35
CA LEU A 163 -19.15 7.64 8.92
C LEU A 163 -19.39 8.65 7.79
N ARG A 164 -18.75 9.85 7.84
CA ARG A 164 -18.87 10.85 6.77
C ARG A 164 -18.21 10.42 5.45
N VAL A 165 -17.09 9.72 5.50
CA VAL A 165 -16.46 9.14 4.29
C VAL A 165 -17.36 8.05 3.69
N TYR A 166 -18.00 7.23 4.52
CA TYR A 166 -19.03 6.28 4.04
C TYR A 166 -20.23 6.99 3.42
N PHE A 167 -20.73 8.05 4.04
CA PHE A 167 -21.89 8.81 3.55
C PHE A 167 -21.57 9.57 2.26
N TRP A 168 -20.36 10.13 2.12
CA TRP A 168 -19.96 10.86 0.92
C TRP A 168 -19.70 9.94 -0.28
N VAL A 169 -19.20 8.73 -0.04
CA VAL A 169 -19.06 7.68 -1.06
C VAL A 169 -20.43 7.15 -1.49
N TRP A 170 -21.38 7.02 -0.55
CA TRP A 170 -22.74 6.54 -0.84
C TRP A 170 -23.56 7.53 -1.67
N LEU A 171 -23.35 8.84 -1.53
CA LEU A 171 -24.03 9.87 -2.31
C LEU A 171 -23.48 10.04 -3.74
N ARG A 172 -22.38 9.39 -4.10
CA ARG A 172 -21.74 9.44 -5.43
C ARG A 172 -21.85 8.13 -6.23
N THR A 173 -22.49 7.11 -5.69
CA THR A 173 -22.89 5.89 -6.38
C THR A 173 -24.39 5.92 -6.70
#